data_14172ed9ca5288053d0b7fd3528a73b8
#
_entry.id   14172ed9ca5288053d0b7fd3528a73b8
#
_cell.length_a   1.000
_cell.length_b   1.000
_cell.length_c   1.000
_cell.angle_alpha   90.00
_cell.angle_beta   90.00
_cell.angle_gamma   90.00
#
_symmetry.space_group_name_H-M   'P 1'
#
loop_
_entity.id
_entity.type
_entity.pdbx_description
1 polymer ?
#
loop_
_entity_poly.entity_id
_entity_poly.type
_entity_poly.pdbx_seq_one_letter_code
_entity_poly.pdbx_strand_id
1 'polypeptide(L)'
;MTITRRDFINAGVTAAAGAALTPTLLHGDSALPTPSRAARPIVVSSANGLRGVKVAYDKIVAREDTLDAIIAGVNIQELDPEDQSVGLGGLPNEEGVVQLDASCMHGPTKRAGAVGCLEDIATPSLVAKAVMDYTDHIMLVGPDAKRFAVNMGFKTQNLLTEKSRQDWLRWKARLNKGDNWLDHDDDVRIKFTHGTINMNAVNAAGDISSVTTTSGRAWKVAGRVGDSPIVGAGEYCDNEVGAAGSTGRGEANIKVCGAFLAVEFMRQGKSPQEAVMQVIQRVIAMTEKRLLDPNGRPLFDLEFYALTKDGRYAGASCYEGGKFAVCDDKGARLEDCGFMYKRDQRPKMP
;
A
#
# COMPACT_ATOMS: atom_id res chain seq x y z
N MET A 1 -27.76 8.93 -43.80
CA MET A 1 -27.18 10.24 -43.52
C MET A 1 -26.05 10.00 -42.51
N THR A 2 -24.81 10.08 -42.91
CA THR A 2 -23.66 9.80 -42.05
C THR A 2 -23.21 11.12 -41.42
N ILE A 3 -23.40 11.27 -40.13
CA ILE A 3 -22.99 12.47 -39.38
C ILE A 3 -21.46 12.40 -39.21
N THR A 4 -20.74 13.41 -39.65
CA THR A 4 -19.29 13.48 -39.53
C THR A 4 -18.86 14.13 -38.19
N ARG A 5 -17.61 13.87 -37.75
CA ARG A 5 -17.03 14.48 -36.54
C ARG A 5 -17.11 16.03 -36.52
N ARG A 6 -17.12 16.66 -37.70
CA ARG A 6 -17.21 18.12 -37.83
C ARG A 6 -18.61 18.64 -37.54
N ASP A 7 -19.66 17.86 -37.86
CA ASP A 7 -21.07 18.25 -37.62
C ASP A 7 -21.39 18.23 -36.13
N PHE A 8 -20.72 17.33 -35.36
CA PHE A 8 -20.87 17.25 -33.90
C PHE A 8 -20.25 18.44 -33.14
N ILE A 9 -19.13 18.97 -33.63
CA ILE A 9 -18.47 20.13 -33.04
C ILE A 9 -19.22 21.43 -33.29
N ASN A 10 -19.84 21.58 -34.45
CA ASN A 10 -20.58 22.81 -34.82
C ASN A 10 -21.97 22.90 -34.16
N ALA A 11 -22.57 21.79 -33.73
CA ALA A 11 -23.86 21.80 -33.01
C ALA A 11 -23.72 22.24 -31.53
N GLY A 12 -22.48 22.21 -30.96
CA GLY A 12 -22.21 22.60 -29.57
C GLY A 12 -21.99 24.10 -29.33
N VAL A 13 -21.86 24.92 -30.39
CA VAL A 13 -21.43 26.32 -30.23
C VAL A 13 -22.61 27.32 -30.25
N THR A 14 -23.84 26.90 -30.56
CA THR A 14 -25.00 27.83 -30.71
C THR A 14 -25.96 27.86 -29.55
N ALA A 15 -25.67 27.27 -28.39
CA ALA A 15 -26.60 27.26 -27.24
C ALA A 15 -26.02 27.89 -25.94
N ALA A 16 -25.08 28.84 -26.05
CA ALA A 16 -24.52 29.53 -24.87
C ALA A 16 -24.48 31.05 -25.06
N ALA A 17 -25.68 31.67 -25.22
CA ALA A 17 -25.80 33.11 -25.08
C ALA A 17 -26.99 33.38 -24.16
N GLY A 18 -26.71 33.71 -22.90
CA GLY A 18 -27.68 34.29 -22.00
C GLY A 18 -27.76 33.72 -20.59
N ALA A 19 -26.73 33.96 -19.76
CA ALA A 19 -26.86 34.24 -18.32
C ALA A 19 -25.48 34.57 -17.78
N ALA A 20 -25.14 35.86 -17.74
CA ALA A 20 -23.99 36.33 -16.96
C ALA A 20 -24.33 36.22 -15.46
N LEU A 21 -24.00 35.08 -14.86
CA LEU A 21 -23.87 34.97 -13.41
C LEU A 21 -22.51 35.52 -13.03
N THR A 22 -22.48 36.73 -12.50
CA THR A 22 -21.30 37.27 -11.80
C THR A 22 -20.97 36.32 -10.65
N PRO A 23 -19.78 35.73 -10.59
CA PRO A 23 -19.36 34.99 -9.40
C PRO A 23 -19.16 35.99 -8.28
N THR A 24 -20.05 35.98 -7.30
CA THR A 24 -19.79 36.61 -6.01
C THR A 24 -18.64 35.85 -5.37
N LEU A 25 -17.43 36.36 -5.49
CA LEU A 25 -16.29 35.92 -4.72
C LEU A 25 -16.63 36.12 -3.24
N LEU A 26 -17.06 35.07 -2.56
CA LEU A 26 -17.02 35.04 -1.11
C LEU A 26 -15.54 35.09 -0.74
N HIS A 27 -15.07 36.30 -0.37
CA HIS A 27 -13.83 36.48 0.37
C HIS A 27 -14.08 35.87 1.75
N GLY A 28 -13.95 34.55 1.87
CA GLY A 28 -13.66 33.96 3.15
C GLY A 28 -12.27 34.47 3.56
N ASP A 29 -12.18 35.13 4.70
CA ASP A 29 -10.91 35.41 5.35
C ASP A 29 -10.12 34.09 5.45
N SER A 30 -9.23 33.88 4.47
CA SER A 30 -8.22 32.84 4.55
C SER A 30 -7.23 33.36 5.61
N ALA A 31 -7.46 33.01 6.87
CA ALA A 31 -6.42 33.09 7.86
C ALA A 31 -5.16 32.50 7.26
N LEU A 32 -4.10 33.29 7.10
CA LEU A 32 -2.80 32.79 6.64
C LEU A 32 -2.47 31.55 7.49
N PRO A 33 -2.08 30.44 6.88
CA PRO A 33 -1.74 29.25 7.64
C PRO A 33 -0.67 29.63 8.65
N THR A 34 -0.96 29.41 9.92
CA THR A 34 0.00 29.55 11.00
C THR A 34 1.28 28.83 10.57
N PRO A 35 2.49 29.42 10.71
CA PRO A 35 3.71 28.77 10.28
C PRO A 35 3.77 27.38 10.95
N SER A 36 3.71 26.35 10.15
CA SER A 36 3.78 24.96 10.58
C SER A 36 5.07 24.81 11.38
N ARG A 37 4.95 24.29 12.60
CA ARG A 37 6.12 23.87 13.38
C ARG A 37 6.97 23.02 12.44
N ALA A 38 8.27 23.33 12.35
CA ALA A 38 9.19 22.58 11.49
C ALA A 38 8.96 21.07 11.69
N ALA A 39 8.70 20.36 10.60
CA ALA A 39 8.43 18.93 10.67
C ALA A 39 9.67 18.24 11.26
N ARG A 40 9.45 17.26 12.11
CA ARG A 40 10.53 16.38 12.57
C ARG A 40 10.60 15.22 11.58
N PRO A 41 11.80 14.82 11.15
CA PRO A 41 11.94 13.60 10.35
C PRO A 41 11.31 12.41 11.08
N ILE A 42 10.40 11.72 10.41
CA ILE A 42 9.72 10.53 10.94
C ILE A 42 9.50 9.55 9.79
N VAL A 43 9.72 8.28 10.08
CA VAL A 43 9.36 7.16 9.21
C VAL A 43 8.37 6.27 9.94
N VAL A 44 7.25 5.96 9.29
CA VAL A 44 6.20 5.06 9.81
C VAL A 44 6.01 3.93 8.81
N SER A 45 5.92 2.69 9.30
CA SER A 45 5.77 1.51 8.46
C SER A 45 4.89 0.46 9.12
N SER A 46 4.41 -0.51 8.36
CA SER A 46 3.91 -1.77 8.91
C SER A 46 4.95 -2.44 9.82
N ALA A 47 4.53 -3.27 10.74
CA ALA A 47 5.41 -3.87 11.75
C ALA A 47 6.61 -4.64 11.14
N ASN A 48 6.40 -5.33 10.01
CA ASN A 48 7.45 -6.06 9.31
C ASN A 48 8.49 -5.14 8.64
N GLY A 49 8.22 -3.83 8.49
CA GLY A 49 9.18 -2.84 8.03
C GLY A 49 10.19 -2.36 9.09
N LEU A 50 10.15 -2.88 10.32
CA LEU A 50 11.00 -2.43 11.44
C LEU A 50 12.50 -2.37 11.10
N ARG A 51 13.02 -3.34 10.34
CA ARG A 51 14.43 -3.35 9.92
C ARG A 51 14.78 -2.21 8.96
N GLY A 52 13.80 -1.79 8.15
CA GLY A 52 13.96 -0.77 7.12
C GLY A 52 13.75 0.66 7.60
N VAL A 53 12.91 0.90 8.63
CA VAL A 53 12.60 2.27 9.06
C VAL A 53 13.82 3.04 9.55
N LYS A 54 14.82 2.36 10.15
CA LYS A 54 16.05 3.02 10.57
C LYS A 54 16.92 3.43 9.38
N VAL A 55 17.03 2.57 8.38
CA VAL A 55 17.77 2.89 7.13
C VAL A 55 17.14 4.09 6.44
N ALA A 56 15.82 4.09 6.30
CA ALA A 56 15.09 5.21 5.72
C ALA A 56 15.29 6.50 6.54
N TYR A 57 15.17 6.42 7.86
CA TYR A 57 15.35 7.56 8.74
C TYR A 57 16.75 8.18 8.64
N ASP A 58 17.80 7.36 8.67
CA ASP A 58 19.19 7.82 8.60
C ASP A 58 19.45 8.57 7.27
N LYS A 59 18.90 8.07 6.15
CA LYS A 59 18.98 8.72 4.85
C LYS A 59 18.25 10.08 4.84
N ILE A 60 17.05 10.15 5.42
CA ILE A 60 16.28 11.40 5.53
C ILE A 60 17.02 12.44 6.37
N VAL A 61 17.63 12.03 7.48
CA VAL A 61 18.45 12.92 8.31
C VAL A 61 19.70 13.39 7.55
N ALA A 62 20.27 12.52 6.68
CA ALA A 62 21.37 12.88 5.78
C ALA A 62 20.89 13.77 4.59
N ARG A 63 19.62 14.18 4.56
CA ARG A 63 19.00 15.01 3.52
C ARG A 63 18.87 14.34 2.15
N GLU A 64 18.83 13.03 2.10
CA GLU A 64 18.45 12.30 0.90
C GLU A 64 16.93 12.49 0.64
N ASP A 65 16.50 12.25 -0.59
CA ASP A 65 15.11 12.31 -0.99
C ASP A 65 14.25 11.34 -0.16
N THR A 66 13.03 11.75 0.21
CA THR A 66 12.15 10.94 1.07
C THR A 66 11.72 9.63 0.41
N LEU A 67 11.45 9.64 -0.90
CA LEU A 67 11.07 8.44 -1.63
C LEU A 67 12.24 7.49 -1.79
N ASP A 68 13.42 7.98 -2.15
CA ASP A 68 14.63 7.15 -2.26
C ASP A 68 14.99 6.53 -0.91
N ALA A 69 14.81 7.27 0.17
CA ALA A 69 15.05 6.79 1.53
C ALA A 69 14.12 5.64 1.93
N ILE A 70 12.80 5.78 1.72
CA ILE A 70 11.85 4.72 2.10
C ILE A 70 11.93 3.51 1.18
N ILE A 71 12.24 3.68 -0.11
CA ILE A 71 12.51 2.57 -1.03
C ILE A 71 13.75 1.79 -0.56
N ALA A 72 14.83 2.46 -0.19
CA ALA A 72 15.98 1.79 0.39
C ALA A 72 15.63 1.04 1.68
N GLY A 73 14.68 1.56 2.47
CA GLY A 73 14.14 0.88 3.65
C GLY A 73 13.41 -0.42 3.30
N VAL A 74 12.47 -0.40 2.37
CA VAL A 74 11.69 -1.61 2.01
C VAL A 74 12.53 -2.62 1.24
N ASN A 75 13.58 -2.21 0.54
CA ASN A 75 14.48 -3.12 -0.16
C ASN A 75 15.24 -4.07 0.79
N ILE A 76 15.36 -3.74 2.09
CA ILE A 76 15.94 -4.66 3.09
C ILE A 76 15.16 -5.98 3.12
N GLN A 77 13.84 -5.93 3.06
CA GLN A 77 12.98 -7.12 3.04
C GLN A 77 12.78 -7.65 1.61
N GLU A 78 12.66 -6.80 0.61
CA GLU A 78 12.51 -7.25 -0.79
C GLU A 78 13.69 -8.13 -1.25
N LEU A 79 14.88 -7.93 -0.70
CA LEU A 79 16.08 -8.69 -1.03
C LEU A 79 16.41 -9.82 -0.03
N ASP A 80 15.62 -9.99 1.02
CA ASP A 80 15.81 -11.04 2.02
C ASP A 80 15.13 -12.35 1.60
N PRO A 81 15.87 -13.40 1.24
CA PRO A 81 15.29 -14.68 0.82
C PRO A 81 14.52 -15.41 1.93
N GLU A 82 14.67 -15.00 3.18
CA GLU A 82 13.93 -15.54 4.33
C GLU A 82 12.60 -14.83 4.57
N ASP A 83 12.41 -13.65 4.00
CA ASP A 83 11.12 -12.95 4.04
C ASP A 83 10.18 -13.49 2.97
N GLN A 84 9.11 -14.17 3.40
CA GLN A 84 8.13 -14.76 2.48
C GLN A 84 6.99 -13.80 2.13
N SER A 85 7.09 -12.54 2.52
CA SER A 85 6.01 -11.57 2.39
C SER A 85 6.15 -10.61 1.21
N VAL A 86 7.37 -10.34 0.79
CA VAL A 86 7.71 -9.39 -0.29
C VAL A 86 8.90 -9.91 -1.10
N GLY A 87 9.11 -9.42 -2.30
CA GLY A 87 10.35 -9.58 -3.06
C GLY A 87 10.84 -11.01 -3.26
N LEU A 88 12.15 -11.20 -3.04
CA LEU A 88 12.84 -12.49 -3.12
C LEU A 88 12.36 -13.43 -2.00
N GLY A 89 11.86 -14.59 -2.36
CA GLY A 89 11.30 -15.54 -1.39
C GLY A 89 9.81 -15.33 -1.10
N GLY A 90 9.17 -14.36 -1.69
CA GLY A 90 7.74 -14.13 -1.56
C GLY A 90 6.92 -15.41 -1.84
N LEU A 91 5.81 -15.62 -1.10
CA LEU A 91 4.95 -16.77 -1.34
C LEU A 91 4.31 -16.68 -2.72
N PRO A 92 4.34 -17.79 -3.51
CA PRO A 92 3.88 -17.78 -4.88
C PRO A 92 2.35 -17.80 -5.00
N ASN A 93 1.86 -17.65 -6.23
CA ASN A 93 0.48 -17.94 -6.61
C ASN A 93 0.20 -19.46 -6.61
N GLU A 94 -1.01 -19.87 -6.96
CA GLU A 94 -1.42 -21.29 -6.99
C GLU A 94 -0.62 -22.16 -7.98
N GLU A 95 0.02 -21.55 -8.97
CA GLU A 95 0.85 -22.20 -9.98
C GLU A 95 2.33 -22.30 -9.59
N GLY A 96 2.71 -21.73 -8.42
CA GLY A 96 4.09 -21.76 -7.93
C GLY A 96 4.94 -20.59 -8.46
N VAL A 97 4.33 -19.56 -9.03
CA VAL A 97 5.01 -18.37 -9.55
C VAL A 97 4.91 -17.21 -8.55
N VAL A 98 6.03 -16.60 -8.21
CA VAL A 98 6.06 -15.41 -7.36
C VAL A 98 5.69 -14.20 -8.21
N GLN A 99 4.56 -13.57 -7.89
CA GLN A 99 4.06 -12.35 -8.54
C GLN A 99 4.01 -11.21 -7.53
N LEU A 100 4.75 -10.16 -7.81
CA LEU A 100 4.97 -9.02 -6.93
C LEU A 100 4.16 -7.80 -7.37
N ASP A 101 3.70 -7.04 -6.39
CA ASP A 101 2.98 -5.79 -6.58
C ASP A 101 3.68 -4.68 -5.78
N ALA A 102 3.77 -3.48 -6.32
CA ALA A 102 4.26 -2.30 -5.60
C ALA A 102 3.68 -1.01 -6.17
N SER A 103 3.57 0.00 -5.32
CA SER A 103 3.36 1.39 -5.74
C SER A 103 4.18 2.34 -4.89
N CYS A 104 4.42 3.53 -5.42
CA CYS A 104 5.05 4.63 -4.71
C CYS A 104 4.47 5.97 -5.15
N MET A 105 4.50 6.94 -4.25
CA MET A 105 4.08 8.30 -4.53
C MET A 105 5.04 9.30 -3.88
N HIS A 106 5.47 10.29 -4.68
CA HIS A 106 6.39 11.35 -4.27
C HIS A 106 5.64 12.66 -4.13
N GLY A 107 5.38 13.09 -2.89
CA GLY A 107 4.56 14.26 -2.60
C GLY A 107 5.07 15.57 -3.20
N PRO A 108 6.38 15.91 -3.14
CA PRO A 108 6.88 17.15 -3.72
C PRO A 108 6.62 17.31 -5.22
N THR A 109 6.73 16.23 -6.00
CA THR A 109 6.48 16.26 -7.46
C THR A 109 5.05 15.85 -7.83
N LYS A 110 4.26 15.32 -6.88
CA LYS A 110 2.90 14.78 -7.08
C LYS A 110 2.86 13.62 -8.07
N ARG A 111 4.01 12.95 -8.29
CA ARG A 111 4.15 11.82 -9.20
C ARG A 111 3.94 10.52 -8.46
N ALA A 112 3.47 9.52 -9.18
CA ALA A 112 3.28 8.18 -8.67
C ALA A 112 3.71 7.14 -9.71
N GLY A 113 4.04 5.93 -9.23
CA GLY A 113 4.36 4.80 -10.09
C GLY A 113 3.96 3.49 -9.44
N ALA A 114 3.62 2.50 -10.24
CA ALA A 114 3.15 1.21 -9.76
C ALA A 114 3.47 0.06 -10.73
N VAL A 115 3.61 -1.14 -10.17
CA VAL A 115 3.67 -2.39 -10.91
C VAL A 115 2.81 -3.45 -10.25
N GLY A 116 2.08 -4.22 -11.07
CA GLY A 116 1.28 -5.36 -10.61
C GLY A 116 1.66 -6.64 -11.33
N CYS A 117 1.58 -7.77 -10.63
CA CYS A 117 1.95 -9.09 -11.15
C CYS A 117 3.35 -9.10 -11.81
N LEU A 118 4.31 -8.39 -11.23
CA LEU A 118 5.70 -8.38 -11.70
C LEU A 118 6.37 -9.69 -11.32
N GLU A 119 6.99 -10.36 -12.29
CA GLU A 119 7.71 -11.62 -12.11
C GLU A 119 9.21 -11.42 -12.29
N ASP A 120 10.00 -12.27 -11.61
CA ASP A 120 11.45 -12.41 -11.77
C ASP A 120 12.30 -11.17 -11.43
N ILE A 121 11.72 -10.11 -10.89
CA ILE A 121 12.44 -8.91 -10.42
C ILE A 121 12.20 -8.74 -8.92
N ALA A 122 13.24 -8.88 -8.10
CA ALA A 122 13.13 -8.92 -6.64
C ALA A 122 12.73 -7.58 -5.99
N THR A 123 12.90 -6.47 -6.68
CA THR A 123 12.70 -5.11 -6.15
C THR A 123 11.57 -4.38 -6.89
N PRO A 124 10.30 -4.81 -6.71
CA PRO A 124 9.17 -4.20 -7.40
C PRO A 124 8.99 -2.71 -7.04
N SER A 125 9.39 -2.27 -5.85
CA SER A 125 9.35 -0.86 -5.45
C SER A 125 10.26 0.02 -6.31
N LEU A 126 11.46 -0.46 -6.66
CA LEU A 126 12.36 0.23 -7.58
C LEU A 126 11.79 0.28 -9.01
N VAL A 127 11.11 -0.78 -9.46
CA VAL A 127 10.46 -0.77 -10.78
C VAL A 127 9.28 0.19 -10.78
N ALA A 128 8.47 0.24 -9.72
CA ALA A 128 7.40 1.22 -9.56
C ALA A 128 7.96 2.66 -9.65
N LYS A 129 9.08 2.93 -8.97
CA LYS A 129 9.78 4.23 -9.09
C LYS A 129 10.26 4.49 -10.51
N ALA A 130 10.81 3.49 -11.20
CA ALA A 130 11.24 3.66 -12.60
C ALA A 130 10.06 3.99 -13.53
N VAL A 131 8.88 3.40 -13.32
CA VAL A 131 7.65 3.79 -14.05
C VAL A 131 7.34 5.26 -13.79
N MET A 132 7.38 5.71 -12.54
CA MET A 132 7.18 7.11 -12.16
C MET A 132 8.21 8.04 -12.81
N ASP A 133 9.49 7.69 -12.79
CA ASP A 133 10.57 8.60 -13.18
C ASP A 133 10.71 8.74 -14.69
N TYR A 134 10.47 7.67 -15.45
CA TYR A 134 10.80 7.61 -16.86
C TYR A 134 9.59 7.58 -17.81
N THR A 135 8.36 7.61 -17.26
CA THR A 135 7.14 7.62 -18.08
C THR A 135 6.14 8.64 -17.55
N ASP A 136 5.10 8.93 -18.32
CA ASP A 136 3.89 9.65 -17.89
C ASP A 136 2.76 8.69 -17.46
N HIS A 137 3.04 7.38 -17.45
CA HIS A 137 2.11 6.37 -16.96
C HIS A 137 2.27 6.19 -15.45
N ILE A 138 1.21 5.71 -14.81
CA ILE A 138 1.24 5.39 -13.37
C ILE A 138 1.48 3.91 -13.14
N MET A 139 0.89 3.02 -13.95
CA MET A 139 0.93 1.57 -13.66
C MET A 139 1.25 0.75 -14.91
N LEU A 140 2.19 -0.20 -14.74
CA LEU A 140 2.47 -1.28 -15.67
C LEU A 140 2.22 -2.63 -15.00
N VAL A 141 1.78 -3.65 -15.75
CA VAL A 141 1.41 -4.94 -15.18
C VAL A 141 1.96 -6.13 -15.95
N GLY A 142 2.17 -7.25 -15.24
CA GLY A 142 2.48 -8.57 -15.80
C GLY A 142 3.75 -8.61 -16.67
N PRO A 143 3.74 -9.42 -17.74
CA PRO A 143 4.91 -9.60 -18.60
C PRO A 143 5.44 -8.31 -19.24
N ASP A 144 4.58 -7.32 -19.45
CA ASP A 144 4.98 -6.04 -20.02
C ASP A 144 5.67 -5.15 -18.98
N ALA A 145 5.26 -5.19 -17.72
CA ALA A 145 6.01 -4.57 -16.63
C ALA A 145 7.42 -5.17 -16.48
N LYS A 146 7.54 -6.51 -16.56
CA LYS A 146 8.84 -7.19 -16.58
C LYS A 146 9.70 -6.75 -17.76
N ARG A 147 9.13 -6.68 -18.98
CA ARG A 147 9.86 -6.23 -20.17
C ARG A 147 10.35 -4.79 -20.02
N PHE A 148 9.52 -3.89 -19.50
CA PHE A 148 9.92 -2.54 -19.15
C PHE A 148 11.09 -2.54 -18.17
N ALA A 149 10.99 -3.28 -17.07
CA ALA A 149 12.03 -3.36 -16.05
C ALA A 149 13.37 -3.85 -16.64
N VAL A 150 13.35 -4.90 -17.47
CA VAL A 150 14.56 -5.39 -18.15
C VAL A 150 15.15 -4.33 -19.06
N ASN A 151 14.34 -3.60 -19.82
CA ASN A 151 14.81 -2.49 -20.67
C ASN A 151 15.42 -1.35 -19.86
N MET A 152 14.96 -1.16 -18.60
CA MET A 152 15.53 -0.19 -17.65
C MET A 152 16.79 -0.71 -16.94
N GLY A 153 17.24 -1.93 -17.24
CA GLY A 153 18.48 -2.51 -16.69
C GLY A 153 18.30 -3.38 -15.45
N PHE A 154 17.06 -3.65 -15.02
CA PHE A 154 16.81 -4.58 -13.92
C PHE A 154 17.16 -6.01 -14.32
N LYS A 155 17.76 -6.75 -13.39
CA LYS A 155 18.16 -8.15 -13.62
C LYS A 155 17.03 -9.10 -13.22
N THR A 156 16.81 -10.11 -14.04
CA THR A 156 15.89 -11.20 -13.74
C THR A 156 16.56 -12.28 -12.92
N GLN A 157 15.79 -12.86 -11.98
CA GLN A 157 16.20 -14.01 -11.17
C GLN A 157 14.96 -14.81 -10.76
N ASN A 158 15.15 -16.09 -10.40
CA ASN A 158 14.08 -16.88 -9.80
C ASN A 158 13.80 -16.37 -8.38
N LEU A 159 12.57 -15.93 -8.13
CA LEU A 159 12.15 -15.40 -6.83
C LEU A 159 11.66 -16.48 -5.87
N LEU A 160 11.33 -17.68 -6.38
CA LEU A 160 10.85 -18.80 -5.58
C LEU A 160 12.03 -19.48 -4.88
N THR A 161 12.26 -19.15 -3.61
CA THR A 161 13.26 -19.81 -2.78
C THR A 161 12.83 -21.24 -2.43
N GLU A 162 13.80 -22.07 -2.02
CA GLU A 162 13.49 -23.45 -1.61
C GLU A 162 12.48 -23.50 -0.46
N LYS A 163 12.57 -22.60 0.50
CA LYS A 163 11.63 -22.46 1.61
C LYS A 163 10.20 -22.22 1.10
N SER A 164 10.01 -21.21 0.24
CA SER A 164 8.69 -20.88 -0.31
C SER A 164 8.17 -21.95 -1.25
N ARG A 165 9.06 -22.65 -1.98
CA ARG A 165 8.71 -23.81 -2.82
C ARG A 165 8.18 -24.97 -1.97
N GLN A 166 8.82 -25.28 -0.85
CA GLN A 166 8.37 -26.33 0.07
C GLN A 166 7.00 -26.00 0.67
N ASP A 167 6.78 -24.75 1.09
CA ASP A 167 5.48 -24.34 1.62
C ASP A 167 4.37 -24.39 0.55
N TRP A 168 4.68 -24.03 -0.70
CA TRP A 168 3.75 -24.20 -1.83
C TRP A 168 3.40 -25.66 -2.09
N LEU A 169 4.40 -26.56 -2.09
CA LEU A 169 4.16 -28.01 -2.28
C LEU A 169 3.30 -28.60 -1.16
N ARG A 170 3.57 -28.21 0.10
CA ARG A 170 2.75 -28.64 1.26
C ARG A 170 1.30 -28.15 1.13
N TRP A 171 1.10 -26.90 0.70
CA TRP A 171 -0.24 -26.38 0.45
C TRP A 171 -0.94 -27.16 -0.67
N LYS A 172 -0.25 -27.38 -1.79
CA LYS A 172 -0.80 -28.05 -2.97
C LYS A 172 -1.21 -29.50 -2.67
N ALA A 173 -0.39 -30.21 -1.89
CA ALA A 173 -0.69 -31.59 -1.46
C ALA A 173 -1.99 -31.70 -0.63
N ARG A 174 -2.42 -30.63 0.03
CA ARG A 174 -3.65 -30.61 0.84
C ARG A 174 -4.93 -30.32 0.08
N LEU A 175 -4.84 -29.90 -1.18
CA LEU A 175 -6.01 -29.55 -1.99
C LEU A 175 -6.85 -30.78 -2.37
N ASN A 176 -6.25 -31.96 -2.49
CA ASN A 176 -6.94 -33.18 -2.85
C ASN A 176 -6.65 -34.28 -1.84
N LYS A 177 -7.66 -34.67 -1.04
CA LYS A 177 -7.53 -35.75 -0.06
C LYS A 177 -7.58 -37.16 -0.71
N GLY A 178 -7.98 -37.27 -1.96
CA GLY A 178 -8.07 -38.52 -2.70
C GLY A 178 -6.83 -38.83 -3.55
N ASP A 179 -5.88 -37.96 -3.61
CA ASP A 179 -4.65 -38.09 -4.39
C ASP A 179 -3.44 -37.82 -3.47
N ASN A 180 -2.75 -38.89 -3.08
CA ASN A 180 -1.58 -38.84 -2.19
C ASN A 180 -0.36 -38.24 -2.91
N TRP A 181 -0.36 -36.96 -3.09
CA TRP A 181 0.76 -36.24 -3.70
C TRP A 181 2.01 -36.25 -2.83
N LEU A 182 1.85 -36.14 -1.52
CA LEU A 182 2.92 -36.17 -0.53
C LEU A 182 2.35 -36.68 0.80
N ASP A 183 2.90 -37.79 1.32
CA ASP A 183 2.69 -38.23 2.70
C ASP A 183 3.42 -37.23 3.64
N HIS A 184 2.66 -36.33 4.23
CA HIS A 184 3.19 -35.46 5.28
C HIS A 184 2.28 -35.52 6.49
N ASP A 185 2.75 -36.19 7.52
CA ASP A 185 2.13 -36.27 8.85
C ASP A 185 2.23 -34.97 9.67
N ASP A 186 2.94 -33.98 9.15
CA ASP A 186 3.16 -32.75 9.88
C ASP A 186 2.02 -31.74 9.69
N ASP A 187 1.34 -31.45 10.79
CA ASP A 187 0.33 -30.38 10.92
C ASP A 187 1.00 -28.98 10.87
N VAL A 188 1.71 -28.71 9.76
CA VAL A 188 2.35 -27.41 9.54
C VAL A 188 1.26 -26.38 9.29
N ARG A 189 0.85 -25.71 10.33
CA ARG A 189 0.07 -24.47 10.23
C ARG A 189 0.95 -23.42 9.56
N ILE A 190 0.77 -23.23 8.25
CA ILE A 190 1.35 -22.09 7.57
C ILE A 190 0.75 -20.86 8.25
N LYS A 191 1.56 -20.16 9.02
CA LYS A 191 1.16 -18.84 9.52
C LYS A 191 0.96 -17.97 8.29
N PHE A 192 -0.30 -17.65 7.98
CA PHE A 192 -0.61 -16.62 7.01
C PHE A 192 -0.07 -15.30 7.56
N THR A 193 1.20 -15.03 7.29
CA THR A 193 1.78 -13.73 7.54
C THR A 193 1.24 -12.80 6.46
N HIS A 194 0.53 -11.77 6.86
CA HIS A 194 0.16 -10.69 5.96
C HIS A 194 1.46 -9.98 5.55
N GLY A 195 1.83 -10.17 4.29
CA GLY A 195 3.16 -9.93 3.81
C GLY A 195 3.29 -8.65 3.01
N THR A 196 2.60 -7.60 3.33
CA THR A 196 2.77 -6.29 2.70
C THR A 196 3.62 -5.40 3.60
N ILE A 197 4.51 -4.61 3.01
CA ILE A 197 5.16 -3.49 3.69
C ILE A 197 4.64 -2.20 3.08
N ASN A 198 4.04 -1.36 3.92
CA ASN A 198 3.85 0.05 3.63
C ASN A 198 4.86 0.87 4.43
N MET A 199 5.45 1.89 3.83
CA MET A 199 6.34 2.83 4.51
C MET A 199 6.06 4.26 4.05
N ASN A 200 5.85 5.16 5.02
CA ASN A 200 5.58 6.58 4.84
C ASN A 200 6.66 7.38 5.55
N ALA A 201 7.10 8.48 4.97
CA ALA A 201 8.08 9.34 5.61
C ALA A 201 7.79 10.82 5.39
N VAL A 202 8.24 11.63 6.35
CA VAL A 202 8.32 13.09 6.26
C VAL A 202 9.72 13.53 6.67
N ASN A 203 10.31 14.49 5.93
CA ASN A 203 11.57 15.11 6.28
C ASN A 203 11.38 16.43 7.06
N ALA A 204 12.49 17.09 7.45
CA ALA A 204 12.44 18.36 8.19
C ALA A 204 11.85 19.52 7.36
N ALA A 205 11.85 19.44 6.04
CA ALA A 205 11.22 20.42 5.15
C ALA A 205 9.70 20.20 5.00
N GLY A 206 9.18 19.06 5.48
CA GLY A 206 7.79 18.69 5.32
C GLY A 206 7.50 17.97 4.00
N ASP A 207 8.53 17.48 3.30
CA ASP A 207 8.33 16.66 2.12
C ASP A 207 7.95 15.24 2.53
N ILE A 208 6.96 14.70 1.85
CA ILE A 208 6.31 13.43 2.19
C ILE A 208 6.42 12.46 1.02
N SER A 209 6.64 11.19 1.31
CA SER A 209 6.54 10.11 0.33
C SER A 209 5.93 8.86 0.94
N SER A 210 5.37 8.01 0.09
CA SER A 210 4.78 6.73 0.45
C SER A 210 5.24 5.63 -0.52
N VAL A 211 5.41 4.42 -0.01
CA VAL A 211 5.68 3.22 -0.81
C VAL A 211 4.96 2.02 -0.19
N THR A 212 4.45 1.14 -1.04
CA THR A 212 3.91 -0.15 -0.63
C THR A 212 4.44 -1.24 -1.56
N THR A 213 4.84 -2.39 -0.98
CA THR A 213 5.38 -3.55 -1.70
C THR A 213 4.88 -4.85 -1.10
N THR A 214 4.64 -5.86 -1.92
CA THR A 214 4.08 -7.15 -1.49
C THR A 214 4.30 -8.28 -2.51
N SER A 215 4.33 -9.54 -2.02
CA SER A 215 4.07 -10.72 -2.86
C SER A 215 2.56 -11.05 -2.94
N GLY A 216 1.72 -10.26 -2.30
CA GLY A 216 0.28 -10.45 -2.25
C GLY A 216 -0.14 -11.58 -1.31
N ARG A 217 -1.32 -12.11 -1.56
CA ARG A 217 -1.86 -13.25 -0.80
C ARG A 217 -1.19 -14.54 -1.27
N ALA A 218 -0.72 -15.35 -0.33
CA ALA A 218 -0.22 -16.69 -0.62
C ALA A 218 -1.27 -17.52 -1.38
N TRP A 219 -0.83 -18.27 -2.38
CA TRP A 219 -1.66 -19.18 -3.18
C TRP A 219 -2.81 -18.45 -3.90
N LYS A 220 -2.62 -17.18 -4.21
CA LYS A 220 -3.58 -16.40 -5.00
C LYS A 220 -3.77 -17.00 -6.38
N VAL A 221 -4.93 -16.79 -6.98
CA VAL A 221 -5.13 -17.08 -8.40
C VAL A 221 -4.09 -16.30 -9.22
N ALA A 222 -3.47 -16.92 -10.21
CA ALA A 222 -2.49 -16.27 -11.08
C ALA A 222 -3.10 -14.99 -11.70
N GLY A 223 -2.35 -13.89 -11.64
CA GLY A 223 -2.84 -12.59 -12.09
C GLY A 223 -3.65 -11.79 -11.07
N ARG A 224 -3.92 -12.32 -9.86
CA ARG A 224 -4.58 -11.54 -8.80
C ARG A 224 -3.68 -10.43 -8.30
N VAL A 225 -4.19 -9.21 -8.33
CA VAL A 225 -3.60 -8.02 -7.74
C VAL A 225 -4.39 -7.60 -6.51
N GLY A 226 -3.70 -7.23 -5.42
CA GLY A 226 -4.30 -6.63 -4.23
C GLY A 226 -4.39 -5.11 -4.31
N ASP A 227 -4.47 -4.48 -3.16
CA ASP A 227 -4.48 -3.01 -3.04
C ASP A 227 -3.10 -2.37 -3.23
N SER A 228 -2.03 -3.09 -2.95
CA SER A 228 -0.67 -2.56 -2.88
C SER A 228 -0.20 -1.77 -4.12
N PRO A 229 -0.51 -2.16 -5.38
CA PRO A 229 -0.11 -1.38 -6.55
C PRO A 229 -1.14 -0.31 -6.94
N ILE A 230 -2.24 -0.19 -6.20
CA ILE A 230 -3.32 0.77 -6.51
C ILE A 230 -3.10 2.02 -5.68
N VAL A 231 -2.57 3.06 -6.33
CA VAL A 231 -2.42 4.40 -5.73
C VAL A 231 -3.79 4.89 -5.24
N GLY A 232 -3.84 5.27 -3.99
CA GLY A 232 -5.10 5.62 -3.30
C GLY A 232 -5.70 4.48 -2.47
N ALA A 233 -5.38 3.21 -2.76
CA ALA A 233 -5.81 2.08 -1.96
C ALA A 233 -4.68 1.59 -1.04
N GLY A 234 -3.61 1.00 -1.59
CA GLY A 234 -2.50 0.45 -0.82
C GLY A 234 -1.61 1.51 -0.18
N GLU A 235 -1.44 2.64 -0.86
CA GLU A 235 -0.74 3.82 -0.37
C GLU A 235 -1.29 5.10 -1.02
N TYR A 236 -1.07 6.23 -0.38
CA TYR A 236 -1.31 7.55 -0.92
C TYR A 236 -0.54 8.61 -0.13
N CYS A 237 -0.03 9.65 -0.80
CA CYS A 237 0.47 10.83 -0.11
C CYS A 237 0.05 12.12 -0.79
N ASP A 238 -0.13 13.15 0.03
CA ASP A 238 -0.30 14.54 -0.40
C ASP A 238 0.63 15.42 0.41
N ASN A 239 1.52 16.13 -0.28
CA ASN A 239 2.56 16.96 0.36
C ASN A 239 2.01 18.07 1.25
N GLU A 240 0.75 18.45 1.09
CA GLU A 240 0.09 19.48 1.92
C GLU A 240 -0.60 18.90 3.16
N VAL A 241 -0.77 17.58 3.22
CA VAL A 241 -1.57 16.93 4.27
C VAL A 241 -0.79 15.84 5.01
N GLY A 242 -0.37 14.80 4.29
CA GLY A 242 0.20 13.63 4.90
C GLY A 242 0.24 12.42 3.96
N ALA A 243 0.55 11.27 4.53
CA ALA A 243 0.55 9.99 3.83
C ALA A 243 -0.19 8.93 4.63
N ALA A 244 -0.67 7.92 3.94
CA ALA A 244 -1.23 6.72 4.54
C ALA A 244 -1.01 5.49 3.65
N GLY A 245 -1.07 4.32 4.27
CA GLY A 245 -1.05 3.05 3.56
C GLY A 245 -1.62 1.93 4.42
N SER A 246 -1.69 0.74 3.84
CA SER A 246 -2.37 -0.40 4.45
C SER A 246 -1.62 -1.70 4.30
N THR A 247 -1.96 -2.67 5.14
CA THR A 247 -1.60 -4.08 5.02
C THR A 247 -2.79 -4.97 5.39
N GLY A 248 -2.86 -6.16 4.81
CA GLY A 248 -3.91 -7.12 5.11
C GLY A 248 -4.83 -7.42 3.92
N ARG A 249 -6.16 -7.41 4.13
CA ARG A 249 -7.09 -7.80 3.06
C ARG A 249 -7.30 -6.72 2.01
N GLY A 250 -6.53 -6.80 0.92
CA GLY A 250 -6.53 -5.82 -0.17
C GLY A 250 -7.90 -5.60 -0.82
N GLU A 251 -8.66 -6.68 -1.09
CA GLU A 251 -9.99 -6.57 -1.71
C GLU A 251 -11.01 -5.76 -0.88
N ALA A 252 -10.84 -5.74 0.44
CA ALA A 252 -11.69 -4.93 1.29
C ALA A 252 -11.29 -3.45 1.23
N ASN A 253 -9.98 -3.18 1.15
CA ASN A 253 -9.44 -1.83 1.05
C ASN A 253 -9.70 -1.18 -0.32
N ILE A 254 -9.52 -1.90 -1.43
CA ILE A 254 -9.74 -1.37 -2.79
C ILE A 254 -11.13 -0.72 -2.92
N LYS A 255 -12.15 -1.34 -2.35
CA LYS A 255 -13.54 -0.85 -2.42
C LYS A 255 -13.78 0.53 -1.80
N VAL A 256 -12.88 0.96 -0.94
CA VAL A 256 -12.98 2.24 -0.23
C VAL A 256 -11.86 3.22 -0.55
N CYS A 257 -10.84 2.78 -1.32
CA CYS A 257 -9.63 3.57 -1.58
C CYS A 257 -9.03 4.10 -0.27
N GLY A 258 -8.73 3.18 0.67
CA GLY A 258 -8.58 3.52 2.08
C GLY A 258 -7.40 4.44 2.41
N ALA A 259 -6.28 4.34 1.67
CA ALA A 259 -5.15 5.24 1.88
C ALA A 259 -5.50 6.69 1.49
N PHE A 260 -6.13 6.90 0.33
CA PHE A 260 -6.66 8.20 -0.07
C PHE A 260 -7.69 8.73 0.93
N LEU A 261 -8.63 7.89 1.35
CA LEU A 261 -9.67 8.26 2.30
C LEU A 261 -9.08 8.70 3.65
N ALA A 262 -8.03 8.04 4.13
CA ALA A 262 -7.33 8.44 5.36
C ALA A 262 -6.70 9.83 5.23
N VAL A 263 -6.03 10.10 4.10
CA VAL A 263 -5.44 11.42 3.83
C VAL A 263 -6.53 12.48 3.71
N GLU A 264 -7.67 12.19 3.08
CA GLU A 264 -8.79 13.14 3.00
C GLU A 264 -9.43 13.40 4.36
N PHE A 265 -9.53 12.42 5.25
CA PHE A 265 -9.96 12.68 6.61
C PHE A 265 -8.97 13.58 7.38
N MET A 266 -7.66 13.38 7.17
CA MET A 266 -6.65 14.30 7.74
C MET A 266 -6.74 15.70 7.13
N ARG A 267 -7.04 15.84 5.83
CA ARG A 267 -7.30 17.14 5.17
C ARG A 267 -8.49 17.86 5.80
N GLN A 268 -9.50 17.13 6.23
CA GLN A 268 -10.67 17.65 6.94
C GLN A 268 -10.39 17.96 8.42
N GLY A 269 -9.13 17.88 8.88
CA GLY A 269 -8.71 18.26 10.23
C GLY A 269 -8.74 17.13 11.26
N LYS A 270 -9.04 15.88 10.85
CA LYS A 270 -8.97 14.74 11.79
C LYS A 270 -7.53 14.39 12.14
N SER A 271 -7.32 13.93 13.34
CA SER A 271 -6.03 13.34 13.74
C SER A 271 -5.74 12.06 12.92
N PRO A 272 -4.47 11.64 12.77
CA PRO A 272 -4.14 10.38 12.12
C PRO A 272 -4.90 9.18 12.70
N GLN A 273 -5.02 9.12 14.03
CA GLN A 273 -5.75 8.04 14.71
C GLN A 273 -7.24 8.01 14.34
N GLU A 274 -7.91 9.16 14.38
CA GLU A 274 -9.32 9.25 13.97
C GLU A 274 -9.50 8.91 12.49
N ALA A 275 -8.60 9.36 11.64
CA ALA A 275 -8.65 9.11 10.20
C ALA A 275 -8.57 7.60 9.89
N VAL A 276 -7.54 6.90 10.39
CA VAL A 276 -7.39 5.47 10.11
C VAL A 276 -8.48 4.60 10.76
N MET A 277 -8.98 4.99 11.94
CA MET A 277 -10.12 4.30 12.58
C MET A 277 -11.40 4.45 11.76
N GLN A 278 -11.68 5.63 11.21
CA GLN A 278 -12.85 5.84 10.34
C GLN A 278 -12.73 5.07 9.02
N VAL A 279 -11.52 4.93 8.47
CA VAL A 279 -11.31 4.07 7.29
C VAL A 279 -11.66 2.62 7.60
N ILE A 280 -11.19 2.08 8.74
CA ILE A 280 -11.54 0.71 9.17
C ILE A 280 -13.06 0.55 9.31
N GLN A 281 -13.75 1.50 9.94
CA GLN A 281 -15.21 1.50 10.04
C GLN A 281 -15.87 1.44 8.65
N ARG A 282 -15.36 2.25 7.71
CA ARG A 282 -15.87 2.27 6.34
C ARG A 282 -15.63 0.94 5.62
N VAL A 283 -14.45 0.33 5.78
CA VAL A 283 -14.13 -1.00 5.23
C VAL A 283 -15.11 -2.04 5.76
N ILE A 284 -15.35 -2.08 7.08
CA ILE A 284 -16.28 -3.04 7.70
C ILE A 284 -17.69 -2.85 7.13
N ALA A 285 -18.16 -1.61 7.03
CA ALA A 285 -19.48 -1.29 6.48
C ALA A 285 -19.64 -1.70 5.00
N MET A 286 -18.54 -1.77 4.23
CA MET A 286 -18.52 -2.17 2.81
C MET A 286 -18.13 -3.64 2.61
N THR A 287 -18.00 -4.41 3.71
CA THR A 287 -17.63 -5.82 3.65
C THR A 287 -18.85 -6.70 3.39
N GLU A 288 -18.70 -7.67 2.49
CA GLU A 288 -19.75 -8.65 2.16
C GLU A 288 -20.08 -9.52 3.38
N LYS A 289 -21.36 -9.84 3.54
CA LYS A 289 -21.88 -10.66 4.65
C LYS A 289 -21.10 -11.98 4.87
N ARG A 290 -20.66 -12.64 3.78
CA ARG A 290 -19.88 -13.90 3.85
C ARG A 290 -18.50 -13.73 4.51
N LEU A 291 -18.01 -12.52 4.61
CA LEU A 291 -16.72 -12.16 5.24
C LEU A 291 -16.90 -11.49 6.61
N LEU A 292 -18.12 -11.53 7.15
CA LEU A 292 -18.45 -11.08 8.49
C LEU A 292 -18.93 -12.26 9.31
N ASP A 293 -18.63 -12.25 10.62
CA ASP A 293 -19.24 -13.15 11.58
C ASP A 293 -20.71 -12.77 11.86
N PRO A 294 -21.48 -13.57 12.61
CA PRO A 294 -22.86 -13.23 12.98
C PRO A 294 -23.03 -11.89 13.73
N ASN A 295 -21.96 -11.38 14.34
CA ASN A 295 -21.95 -10.10 15.04
C ASN A 295 -21.47 -8.93 14.14
N GLY A 296 -21.28 -9.15 12.84
CA GLY A 296 -20.81 -8.13 11.90
C GLY A 296 -19.32 -7.84 11.96
N ARG A 297 -18.50 -8.70 12.58
CA ARG A 297 -17.06 -8.53 12.69
C ARG A 297 -16.33 -9.20 11.52
N PRO A 298 -15.27 -8.58 10.94
CA PRO A 298 -14.61 -9.12 9.78
C PRO A 298 -13.87 -10.44 10.06
N LEU A 299 -13.98 -11.40 9.15
CA LEU A 299 -13.24 -12.67 9.15
C LEU A 299 -11.83 -12.50 8.55
N PHE A 300 -11.26 -11.31 8.66
CA PHE A 300 -9.92 -10.96 8.19
C PHE A 300 -9.33 -9.86 9.07
N ASP A 301 -8.03 -9.61 8.92
CA ASP A 301 -7.40 -8.43 9.48
C ASP A 301 -7.03 -7.43 8.38
N LEU A 302 -6.98 -6.16 8.76
CA LEU A 302 -6.58 -5.05 7.93
C LEU A 302 -6.03 -3.96 8.84
N GLU A 303 -4.88 -3.44 8.50
CA GLU A 303 -4.22 -2.39 9.24
C GLU A 303 -3.97 -1.18 8.33
N PHE A 304 -4.05 0.01 8.93
CA PHE A 304 -3.69 1.27 8.28
C PHE A 304 -2.66 2.02 9.10
N TYR A 305 -1.79 2.74 8.41
CA TYR A 305 -0.75 3.58 8.97
C TYR A 305 -0.86 4.96 8.35
N ALA A 306 -0.86 6.01 9.17
CA ALA A 306 -0.97 7.38 8.70
C ALA A 306 0.08 8.28 9.35
N LEU A 307 0.55 9.26 8.57
CA LEU A 307 1.55 10.25 8.95
C LEU A 307 1.15 11.60 8.39
N THR A 308 1.06 12.63 9.23
CA THR A 308 0.78 14.00 8.80
C THR A 308 2.07 14.76 8.47
N LYS A 309 1.92 15.84 7.70
CA LYS A 309 3.02 16.75 7.34
C LYS A 309 3.77 17.32 8.56
N ASP A 310 3.08 17.52 9.68
CA ASP A 310 3.65 18.03 10.93
C ASP A 310 4.25 16.93 11.82
N GLY A 311 4.29 15.68 11.33
CA GLY A 311 4.94 14.55 11.99
C GLY A 311 4.09 13.85 13.06
N ARG A 312 2.78 14.09 13.14
CA ARG A 312 1.87 13.23 13.92
C ARG A 312 1.59 11.96 13.14
N TYR A 313 1.45 10.85 13.81
CA TYR A 313 1.24 9.55 13.18
C TYR A 313 0.33 8.65 14.01
N ALA A 314 -0.19 7.61 13.41
CA ALA A 314 -0.95 6.55 14.06
C ALA A 314 -0.98 5.27 13.21
N GLY A 315 -1.18 4.14 13.88
CA GLY A 315 -1.59 2.88 13.29
C GLY A 315 -2.96 2.45 13.81
N ALA A 316 -3.73 1.74 13.00
CA ALA A 316 -4.99 1.13 13.42
C ALA A 316 -5.19 -0.24 12.79
N SER A 317 -5.83 -1.16 13.51
CA SER A 317 -6.14 -2.53 13.09
C SER A 317 -7.60 -2.87 13.35
N CYS A 318 -8.12 -3.89 12.67
CA CYS A 318 -9.46 -4.40 13.00
C CYS A 318 -9.49 -4.97 14.42
N TYR A 319 -8.44 -5.66 14.85
CA TYR A 319 -8.36 -6.35 16.14
C TYR A 319 -7.19 -5.91 16.99
N GLU A 320 -7.38 -5.94 18.31
CA GLU A 320 -6.34 -5.66 19.30
C GLU A 320 -5.10 -6.55 19.09
N GLY A 321 -3.92 -5.93 19.20
CA GLY A 321 -2.61 -6.59 19.12
C GLY A 321 -1.86 -6.31 17.81
N GLY A 322 -2.45 -5.53 16.89
CA GLY A 322 -1.72 -4.96 15.75
C GLY A 322 -0.61 -4.03 16.22
N LYS A 323 0.51 -4.03 15.50
CA LYS A 323 1.66 -3.16 15.76
C LYS A 323 2.12 -2.51 14.45
N PHE A 324 2.79 -1.38 14.58
CA PHE A 324 3.42 -0.71 13.47
C PHE A 324 4.82 -0.22 13.88
N ALA A 325 5.70 -0.03 12.90
CA ALA A 325 7.06 0.41 13.12
C ALA A 325 7.17 1.93 12.94
N VAL A 326 7.94 2.56 13.81
CA VAL A 326 8.26 4.00 13.77
C VAL A 326 9.75 4.18 13.96
N CYS A 327 10.34 5.14 13.25
CA CYS A 327 11.67 5.66 13.54
C CYS A 327 11.64 7.20 13.55
N ASP A 328 12.11 7.76 14.64
CA ASP A 328 12.33 9.19 14.86
C ASP A 328 13.64 9.37 15.62
N ASP A 329 13.84 10.52 16.27
CA ASP A 329 15.00 10.83 17.12
C ASP A 329 15.17 9.88 18.33
N LYS A 330 14.15 9.10 18.68
CA LYS A 330 14.18 8.05 19.71
C LYS A 330 14.60 6.68 19.17
N GLY A 331 14.84 6.56 17.88
CA GLY A 331 15.22 5.33 17.20
C GLY A 331 14.05 4.47 16.73
N ALA A 332 14.38 3.35 16.10
CA ALA A 332 13.42 2.40 15.56
C ALA A 332 12.72 1.58 16.65
N ARG A 333 11.40 1.47 16.60
CA ARG A 333 10.59 0.74 17.58
C ARG A 333 9.27 0.28 16.99
N LEU A 334 8.61 -0.66 17.68
CA LEU A 334 7.22 -1.01 17.42
C LEU A 334 6.32 -0.26 18.42
N GLU A 335 5.21 0.25 17.90
CA GLU A 335 4.14 0.85 18.67
C GLU A 335 2.83 0.08 18.45
N ASP A 336 1.91 0.17 19.41
CA ASP A 336 0.62 -0.51 19.32
C ASP A 336 -0.35 0.26 18.43
N CYS A 337 -1.06 -0.46 17.56
CA CYS A 337 -2.18 0.10 16.80
C CYS A 337 -3.39 0.38 17.69
N GLY A 338 -4.14 1.44 17.40
CA GLY A 338 -5.53 1.52 17.82
C GLY A 338 -6.34 0.39 17.18
N PHE A 339 -7.47 -0.01 17.77
CA PHE A 339 -8.23 -1.16 17.27
C PHE A 339 -9.75 -0.97 17.39
N MET A 340 -10.51 -1.68 16.53
CA MET A 340 -11.97 -1.67 16.55
C MET A 340 -12.55 -2.67 17.54
N TYR A 341 -11.96 -3.88 17.61
CA TYR A 341 -12.44 -4.99 18.40
C TYR A 341 -11.34 -5.56 19.29
N LYS A 342 -11.69 -5.98 20.50
CA LYS A 342 -10.75 -6.65 21.39
C LYS A 342 -10.31 -8.00 20.84
N ARG A 343 -9.17 -8.52 21.32
CA ARG A 343 -8.59 -9.79 20.87
C ARG A 343 -9.52 -10.98 21.08
N ASP A 344 -10.25 -11.03 22.19
CA ASP A 344 -11.22 -12.08 22.52
C ASP A 344 -12.48 -12.06 21.63
N GLN A 345 -12.72 -10.94 20.94
CA GLN A 345 -13.82 -10.77 20.00
C GLN A 345 -13.43 -11.23 18.57
N ARG A 346 -12.15 -11.59 18.35
CA ARG A 346 -11.67 -12.02 17.03
C ARG A 346 -12.27 -13.37 16.67
N PRO A 347 -13.03 -13.48 15.56
CA PRO A 347 -13.57 -14.76 15.11
C PRO A 347 -12.42 -15.70 14.71
N LYS A 348 -12.67 -17.02 14.81
CA LYS A 348 -11.74 -18.00 14.19
C LYS A 348 -11.73 -17.73 12.69
N MET A 349 -10.57 -17.39 12.17
CA MET A 349 -10.38 -17.22 10.74
C MET A 349 -10.51 -18.57 10.05
N PRO A 350 -11.17 -18.65 8.89
CA PRO A 350 -11.29 -19.90 8.14
C PRO A 350 -9.94 -20.39 7.57
#